data_54a7ca7e63c6deae2b994998892e2963
#
_entry.id   54a7ca7e63c6deae2b994998892e2963
#
_cell.length_a   1.000
_cell.length_b   1.000
_cell.length_c   1.000
_cell.angle_alpha   90.00
_cell.angle_beta   90.00
_cell.angle_gamma   90.00
#
_symmetry.space_group_name_H-M   'P 1'
#
loop_
_entity.id
_entity.type
_entity.pdbx_description
1 polymer ?
#
loop_
_entity_poly.entity_id
_entity_poly.type
_entity_poly.pdbx_seq_one_letter_code
_entity_poly.pdbx_strand_id
1 'polypeptide(L)'
;MIVACTQNKHNNAFYFWKSNYSLSETEQKVLKENQINTMYVHFFDVQWNIEKNAPIPVNTVTFSDTIAYSIIPVIYIDNKVMEKITDSNIDTLSKNILQLINLIATKYHLSYHEVQLDCDWTLGTKQHYFSLLEDLKNHLNHSKQLSATIRLHQVKYKDKTGVPPVDKAVIMYYNMRSE
;
A
#
# COMPACT_ATOMS: atom_id res chain seq x y z
N MET A 1 27.68 -29.91 -19.54
CA MET A 1 26.44 -29.14 -19.40
C MET A 1 26.49 -28.44 -18.06
N ILE A 2 26.81 -27.15 -18.04
CA ILE A 2 26.90 -26.37 -16.79
C ILE A 2 25.51 -25.82 -16.52
N VAL A 3 24.83 -26.35 -15.50
CA VAL A 3 23.57 -25.79 -15.02
C VAL A 3 23.92 -24.53 -14.21
N ALA A 4 23.77 -23.36 -14.80
CA ALA A 4 23.87 -22.10 -14.10
C ALA A 4 22.68 -21.99 -13.13
N CYS A 5 22.93 -22.17 -11.85
CA CYS A 5 21.97 -21.86 -10.81
C CYS A 5 21.81 -20.34 -10.81
N THR A 6 20.73 -19.82 -11.41
CA THR A 6 20.36 -18.42 -11.25
C THR A 6 19.99 -18.21 -9.80
N GLN A 7 20.87 -17.57 -9.02
CA GLN A 7 20.51 -17.06 -7.71
C GLN A 7 19.35 -16.08 -7.89
N ASN A 8 18.18 -16.43 -7.40
CA ASN A 8 17.08 -15.48 -7.24
C ASN A 8 17.59 -14.36 -6.33
N LYS A 9 17.83 -13.20 -6.90
CA LYS A 9 18.23 -12.02 -6.15
C LYS A 9 17.03 -11.61 -5.30
N HIS A 10 17.05 -11.94 -4.02
CA HIS A 10 16.03 -11.47 -3.08
C HIS A 10 16.14 -9.94 -2.99
N ASN A 11 15.11 -9.25 -3.42
CA ASN A 11 15.01 -7.80 -3.25
C ASN A 11 14.39 -7.53 -1.88
N ASN A 12 15.22 -7.21 -0.90
CA ASN A 12 14.74 -6.77 0.39
C ASN A 12 14.19 -5.35 0.29
N ALA A 13 13.09 -5.09 0.99
CA ALA A 13 12.49 -3.78 1.13
C ALA A 13 12.07 -3.56 2.59
N PHE A 14 11.96 -2.31 3.01
CA PHE A 14 11.50 -1.95 4.35
C PHE A 14 10.23 -1.11 4.29
N TYR A 15 9.40 -1.23 5.31
CA TYR A 15 8.27 -0.35 5.53
C TYR A 15 8.67 0.83 6.41
N PHE A 16 8.25 2.03 6.01
CA PHE A 16 8.36 3.24 6.79
C PHE A 16 6.96 3.78 7.08
N TRP A 17 6.57 3.76 8.37
CA TRP A 17 5.18 4.00 8.79
C TRP A 17 4.97 5.31 9.54
N LYS A 18 6.00 6.16 9.66
CA LYS A 18 5.91 7.46 10.31
C LYS A 18 5.34 8.50 9.34
N SER A 19 4.60 9.49 9.85
CA SER A 19 4.04 10.60 9.06
C SER A 19 5.07 11.64 8.59
N ASN A 20 6.27 11.65 9.19
CA ASN A 20 7.39 12.44 8.71
C ASN A 20 8.53 11.51 8.28
N TYR A 21 8.84 11.52 6.98
CA TYR A 21 9.96 10.75 6.44
C TYR A 21 11.27 11.44 6.81
N SER A 22 11.91 10.88 7.83
CA SER A 22 13.24 11.26 8.29
C SER A 22 13.92 10.01 8.83
N LEU A 23 15.13 9.73 8.34
CA LEU A 23 15.90 8.54 8.70
C LEU A 23 17.05 8.95 9.64
N SER A 24 17.07 8.40 10.84
CA SER A 24 18.20 8.51 11.76
C SER A 24 19.45 7.84 11.16
N GLU A 25 20.63 8.21 11.64
CA GLU A 25 21.89 7.59 11.24
C GLU A 25 21.89 6.06 11.41
N THR A 26 21.26 5.59 12.48
CA THR A 26 21.11 4.15 12.75
C THR A 26 20.23 3.47 11.71
N GLU A 27 19.07 4.06 11.36
CA GLU A 27 18.17 3.55 10.33
C GLU A 27 18.87 3.52 8.96
N GLN A 28 19.60 4.58 8.59
CA GLN A 28 20.38 4.65 7.35
C GLN A 28 21.44 3.57 7.30
N LYS A 29 22.16 3.33 8.42
CA LYS A 29 23.16 2.27 8.52
C LYS A 29 22.55 0.89 8.31
N VAL A 30 21.44 0.59 8.99
CA VAL A 30 20.72 -0.69 8.84
C VAL A 30 20.25 -0.91 7.41
N LEU A 31 19.69 0.11 6.77
CA LEU A 31 19.23 0.02 5.38
C LEU A 31 20.40 -0.27 4.42
N LYS A 32 21.54 0.40 4.62
CA LYS A 32 22.75 0.19 3.82
C LYS A 32 23.36 -1.21 4.02
N GLU A 33 23.48 -1.66 5.27
CA GLU A 33 24.02 -3.00 5.60
C GLU A 33 23.16 -4.13 5.01
N ASN A 34 21.84 -3.93 4.92
CA ASN A 34 20.91 -4.88 4.33
C ASN A 34 20.70 -4.67 2.82
N GLN A 35 21.46 -3.78 2.18
CA GLN A 35 21.41 -3.48 0.73
C GLN A 35 19.99 -3.12 0.27
N ILE A 36 19.26 -2.35 1.10
CA ILE A 36 17.90 -1.91 0.78
C ILE A 36 17.96 -0.82 -0.27
N ASN A 37 17.18 -1.00 -1.33
CA ASN A 37 17.03 -0.01 -2.40
C ASN A 37 15.59 0.48 -2.55
N THR A 38 14.64 -0.19 -1.92
CA THR A 38 13.21 0.09 -2.04
C THR A 38 12.58 0.20 -0.66
N MET A 39 11.73 1.21 -0.49
CA MET A 39 10.97 1.42 0.74
C MET A 39 9.48 1.57 0.44
N TYR A 40 8.66 0.84 1.18
CA TYR A 40 7.22 1.02 1.27
C TYR A 40 6.94 2.12 2.29
N VAL A 41 6.51 3.29 1.82
CA VAL A 41 6.31 4.46 2.66
C VAL A 41 4.83 4.77 2.80
N HIS A 42 4.36 4.84 4.04
CA HIS A 42 3.00 5.26 4.35
C HIS A 42 2.79 6.70 3.87
N PHE A 43 1.88 6.90 2.90
CA PHE A 43 1.62 8.23 2.34
C PHE A 43 0.49 8.95 3.06
N PHE A 44 -0.62 8.27 3.31
CA PHE A 44 -1.76 8.77 4.06
C PHE A 44 -2.74 7.64 4.40
N ASP A 45 -3.64 7.95 5.34
CA ASP A 45 -4.81 7.11 5.60
C ASP A 45 -6.03 7.67 4.86
N VAL A 46 -6.97 6.80 4.52
CA VAL A 46 -8.33 7.17 4.14
C VAL A 46 -9.27 6.77 5.25
N GLN A 47 -9.95 7.74 5.85
CA GLN A 47 -10.88 7.53 6.96
C GLN A 47 -12.26 8.09 6.62
N TRP A 48 -13.30 7.52 7.23
CA TRP A 48 -14.67 8.03 7.07
C TRP A 48 -14.91 9.24 7.97
N ASN A 49 -15.16 10.38 7.36
CA ASN A 49 -15.58 11.57 8.10
C ASN A 49 -17.10 11.57 8.28
N ILE A 50 -17.56 11.60 9.53
CA ILE A 50 -18.99 11.52 9.88
C ILE A 50 -19.72 12.81 9.49
N GLU A 51 -19.11 13.97 9.70
CA GLU A 51 -19.74 15.27 9.42
C GLU A 51 -19.94 15.49 7.92
N LYS A 52 -18.94 15.11 7.11
CA LYS A 52 -18.99 15.23 5.65
C LYS A 52 -19.70 14.06 4.99
N ASN A 53 -19.97 13.00 5.74
CA ASN A 53 -20.49 11.72 5.25
C ASN A 53 -19.72 11.20 4.01
N ALA A 54 -18.39 11.28 4.08
CA ALA A 54 -17.49 10.96 2.96
C ALA A 54 -16.12 10.46 3.43
N PRO A 55 -15.41 9.68 2.61
CA PRO A 55 -14.01 9.34 2.87
C PRO A 55 -13.11 10.57 2.69
N ILE A 56 -12.19 10.77 3.63
CA ILE A 56 -11.20 11.86 3.58
C ILE A 56 -9.79 11.32 3.82
N PRO A 57 -8.75 11.93 3.21
CA PRO A 57 -7.38 11.63 3.55
C PRO A 57 -7.00 12.31 4.87
N VAL A 58 -6.23 11.57 5.69
CA VAL A 58 -5.64 12.06 6.94
C VAL A 58 -4.20 11.55 7.06
N ASN A 59 -3.44 12.09 8.02
CA ASN A 59 -2.06 11.66 8.30
C ASN A 59 -1.13 11.66 7.08
N THR A 60 -1.27 12.67 6.21
CA THR A 60 -0.46 12.79 5.00
C THR A 60 1.02 12.95 5.33
N VAL A 61 1.86 12.16 4.67
CA VAL A 61 3.31 12.15 4.87
C VAL A 61 3.95 13.47 4.47
N THR A 62 4.99 13.83 5.22
CA THR A 62 5.95 14.89 4.85
C THR A 62 7.34 14.28 4.71
N PHE A 63 8.15 14.80 3.80
CA PHE A 63 9.53 14.38 3.63
C PHE A 63 10.45 15.53 4.08
N SER A 64 11.26 15.27 5.10
CA SER A 64 12.23 16.23 5.64
C SER A 64 13.65 15.94 5.15
N ASP A 65 13.94 14.69 4.79
CA ASP A 65 15.26 14.26 4.33
C ASP A 65 15.30 14.04 2.82
N THR A 66 16.51 14.03 2.27
CA THR A 66 16.76 13.62 0.89
C THR A 66 16.38 12.16 0.68
N ILE A 67 15.68 11.89 -0.39
CA ILE A 67 15.17 10.55 -0.69
C ILE A 67 16.18 9.83 -1.57
N ALA A 68 16.85 8.83 -0.97
CA ALA A 68 17.88 8.02 -1.63
C ALA A 68 17.38 6.66 -2.13
N TYR A 69 16.11 6.33 -1.86
CA TYR A 69 15.52 5.02 -2.12
C TYR A 69 14.37 5.12 -3.14
N SER A 70 14.12 4.01 -3.84
CA SER A 70 12.89 3.86 -4.62
C SER A 70 11.70 3.79 -3.66
N ILE A 71 10.74 4.68 -3.81
CA ILE A 71 9.57 4.77 -2.92
C ILE A 71 8.38 4.07 -3.55
N ILE A 72 7.72 3.23 -2.77
CA ILE A 72 6.42 2.66 -3.08
C ILE A 72 5.41 3.30 -2.13
N PRO A 73 4.47 4.12 -2.64
CA PRO A 73 3.40 4.68 -1.84
C PRO A 73 2.51 3.61 -1.23
N VAL A 74 2.29 3.66 0.08
CA VAL A 74 1.34 2.81 0.80
C VAL A 74 0.21 3.67 1.32
N ILE A 75 -1.02 3.28 1.02
CA ILE A 75 -2.24 3.94 1.46
C ILE A 75 -3.00 3.00 2.39
N TYR A 76 -3.21 3.43 3.61
CA TYR A 76 -4.05 2.70 4.55
C TYR A 76 -5.51 3.08 4.35
N ILE A 77 -6.38 2.08 4.19
CA ILE A 77 -7.82 2.28 4.08
C ILE A 77 -8.49 1.73 5.34
N ASP A 78 -9.05 2.61 6.15
CA ASP A 78 -9.86 2.19 7.29
C ASP A 78 -11.06 1.38 6.79
N ASN A 79 -11.26 0.19 7.35
CA ASN A 79 -12.35 -0.71 6.95
C ASN A 79 -13.74 -0.06 7.06
N LYS A 80 -13.92 0.93 7.95
CA LYS A 80 -15.15 1.72 8.04
C LYS A 80 -15.48 2.48 6.75
N VAL A 81 -14.48 2.83 5.94
CA VAL A 81 -14.71 3.42 4.62
C VAL A 81 -15.41 2.39 3.73
N MET A 82 -14.91 1.15 3.74
CA MET A 82 -15.49 0.05 2.96
C MET A 82 -16.86 -0.41 3.47
N GLU A 83 -17.17 -0.16 4.74
CA GLU A 83 -18.51 -0.41 5.30
C GLU A 83 -19.54 0.61 4.84
N LYS A 84 -19.12 1.86 4.61
CA LYS A 84 -20.02 3.00 4.40
C LYS A 84 -20.09 3.52 2.98
N ILE A 85 -19.05 3.22 2.17
CA ILE A 85 -19.00 3.68 0.79
C ILE A 85 -20.09 2.99 -0.04
N THR A 86 -20.62 3.71 -1.01
CA THR A 86 -21.55 3.15 -2.01
C THR A 86 -20.79 2.85 -3.31
N ASP A 87 -21.29 1.90 -4.09
CA ASP A 87 -20.68 1.52 -5.38
C ASP A 87 -20.49 2.73 -6.30
N SER A 88 -21.44 3.68 -6.30
CA SER A 88 -21.34 4.90 -7.11
C SER A 88 -20.19 5.83 -6.73
N ASN A 89 -19.62 5.69 -5.53
CA ASN A 89 -18.54 6.56 -5.02
C ASN A 89 -17.15 5.90 -5.09
N ILE A 90 -17.05 4.63 -5.45
CA ILE A 90 -15.79 3.89 -5.50
C ILE A 90 -14.86 4.47 -6.57
N ASP A 91 -15.36 4.72 -7.78
CA ASP A 91 -14.59 5.35 -8.86
C ASP A 91 -14.05 6.74 -8.46
N THR A 92 -14.88 7.54 -7.79
CA THR A 92 -14.46 8.84 -7.27
C THR A 92 -13.36 8.70 -6.21
N LEU A 93 -13.50 7.74 -5.29
CA LEU A 93 -12.48 7.47 -4.27
C LEU A 93 -11.16 7.04 -4.92
N SER A 94 -11.20 6.14 -5.90
CA SER A 94 -10.00 5.65 -6.59
C SER A 94 -9.24 6.79 -7.28
N LYS A 95 -9.95 7.68 -7.98
CA LYS A 95 -9.39 8.88 -8.63
C LYS A 95 -8.76 9.83 -7.61
N ASN A 96 -9.45 10.10 -6.50
CA ASN A 96 -8.95 10.98 -5.44
C ASN A 96 -7.68 10.43 -4.78
N ILE A 97 -7.61 9.11 -4.54
CA ILE A 97 -6.41 8.45 -4.02
C ILE A 97 -5.23 8.68 -4.98
N LEU A 98 -5.39 8.37 -6.27
CA LEU A 98 -4.32 8.53 -7.26
C LEU A 98 -3.92 9.99 -7.46
N GLN A 99 -4.88 10.91 -7.42
CA GLN A 99 -4.60 12.34 -7.50
C GLN A 99 -3.73 12.80 -6.32
N LEU A 100 -4.05 12.38 -5.10
CA LEU A 100 -3.27 12.75 -3.92
C LEU A 100 -1.86 12.13 -3.94
N ILE A 101 -1.73 10.86 -4.36
CA ILE A 101 -0.42 10.22 -4.56
C ILE A 101 0.42 11.05 -5.54
N ASN A 102 -0.15 11.44 -6.68
CA ASN A 102 0.56 12.21 -7.70
C ASN A 102 0.93 13.63 -7.20
N LEU A 103 0.07 14.27 -6.41
CA LEU A 103 0.37 15.58 -5.78
C LEU A 103 1.57 15.46 -4.83
N ILE A 104 1.58 14.43 -3.97
CA ILE A 104 2.70 14.18 -3.05
C ILE A 104 3.97 13.87 -3.85
N ALA A 105 3.88 12.97 -4.82
CA ALA A 105 5.02 12.58 -5.64
C ALA A 105 5.62 13.79 -6.39
N THR A 106 4.78 14.64 -6.98
CA THR A 106 5.22 15.86 -7.64
C THR A 106 5.88 16.84 -6.68
N LYS A 107 5.27 17.06 -5.51
CA LYS A 107 5.80 17.99 -4.49
C LYS A 107 7.22 17.61 -4.04
N TYR A 108 7.49 16.31 -3.92
CA TYR A 108 8.77 15.80 -3.41
C TYR A 108 9.66 15.19 -4.50
N HIS A 109 9.34 15.40 -5.77
CA HIS A 109 10.11 14.90 -6.93
C HIS A 109 10.31 13.40 -6.92
N LEU A 110 9.29 12.64 -6.49
CA LEU A 110 9.30 11.19 -6.44
C LEU A 110 8.84 10.57 -7.75
N SER A 111 9.49 9.48 -8.14
CA SER A 111 8.96 8.54 -9.13
C SER A 111 8.58 7.23 -8.44
N TYR A 112 7.47 6.63 -8.83
CA TYR A 112 7.03 5.35 -8.28
C TYR A 112 6.52 4.43 -9.40
N HIS A 113 6.76 3.13 -9.23
CA HIS A 113 6.37 2.10 -10.20
C HIS A 113 5.32 1.13 -9.64
N GLU A 114 5.01 1.26 -8.37
CA GLU A 114 4.03 0.45 -7.65
C GLU A 114 3.25 1.33 -6.68
N VAL A 115 1.98 1.02 -6.44
CA VAL A 115 1.14 1.57 -5.37
C VAL A 115 0.65 0.40 -4.54
N GLN A 116 0.70 0.51 -3.22
CA GLN A 116 0.19 -0.51 -2.31
C GLN A 116 -1.01 0.01 -1.52
N LEU A 117 -2.05 -0.80 -1.43
CA LEU A 117 -3.14 -0.58 -0.49
C LEU A 117 -3.02 -1.53 0.70
N ASP A 118 -3.22 -0.97 1.89
CA ASP A 118 -3.35 -1.72 3.14
C ASP A 118 -4.76 -1.53 3.69
N CYS A 119 -5.53 -2.62 3.76
CA CYS A 119 -6.88 -2.60 4.30
C CYS A 119 -7.17 -3.92 5.01
N ASP A 120 -7.72 -3.83 6.20
CA ASP A 120 -8.19 -5.00 6.97
C ASP A 120 -9.63 -5.34 6.59
N TRP A 121 -9.85 -5.71 5.32
CA TRP A 121 -11.19 -6.04 4.83
C TRP A 121 -11.76 -7.29 5.51
N THR A 122 -13.07 -7.30 5.68
CA THR A 122 -13.86 -8.41 6.21
C THR A 122 -14.70 -9.06 5.10
N LEU A 123 -15.42 -10.13 5.41
CA LEU A 123 -16.37 -10.73 4.47
C LEU A 123 -17.46 -9.73 4.04
N GLY A 124 -17.87 -8.82 4.94
CA GLY A 124 -18.88 -7.81 4.66
C GLY A 124 -18.39 -6.64 3.81
N THR A 125 -17.09 -6.36 3.82
CA THR A 125 -16.50 -5.22 3.09
C THR A 125 -15.67 -5.62 1.87
N LYS A 126 -15.49 -6.91 1.67
CA LYS A 126 -14.69 -7.47 0.58
C LYS A 126 -15.09 -6.91 -0.78
N GLN A 127 -16.38 -6.87 -1.09
CA GLN A 127 -16.86 -6.45 -2.40
C GLN A 127 -16.45 -5.01 -2.71
N HIS A 128 -16.71 -4.06 -1.81
CA HIS A 128 -16.32 -2.67 -1.99
C HIS A 128 -14.80 -2.50 -2.09
N TYR A 129 -14.04 -3.23 -1.26
CA TYR A 129 -12.58 -3.17 -1.33
C TYR A 129 -12.04 -3.71 -2.66
N PHE A 130 -12.57 -4.83 -3.15
CA PHE A 130 -12.13 -5.40 -4.43
C PHE A 130 -12.52 -4.52 -5.61
N SER A 131 -13.72 -3.93 -5.60
CA SER A 131 -14.12 -2.94 -6.60
C SER A 131 -13.20 -1.71 -6.58
N LEU A 132 -12.78 -1.23 -5.39
CA LEU A 132 -11.79 -0.15 -5.29
C LEU A 132 -10.45 -0.53 -5.91
N LEU A 133 -9.97 -1.76 -5.68
CA LEU A 133 -8.73 -2.26 -6.28
C LEU A 133 -8.82 -2.36 -7.80
N GLU A 134 -9.94 -2.85 -8.33
CA GLU A 134 -10.19 -2.93 -9.77
C GLU A 134 -10.20 -1.54 -10.42
N ASP A 135 -10.91 -0.57 -9.82
CA ASP A 135 -10.94 0.81 -10.31
C ASP A 135 -9.56 1.48 -10.24
N LEU A 136 -8.82 1.29 -9.14
CA LEU A 136 -7.45 1.78 -9.03
C LEU A 136 -6.55 1.19 -10.12
N LYS A 137 -6.67 -0.11 -10.38
CA LYS A 137 -5.90 -0.79 -11.43
C LYS A 137 -6.23 -0.25 -12.82
N ASN A 138 -7.49 0.04 -13.09
CA ASN A 138 -7.95 0.62 -14.34
C ASN A 138 -7.45 2.06 -14.55
N HIS A 139 -7.34 2.83 -13.46
CA HIS A 139 -6.85 4.23 -13.51
C HIS A 139 -5.32 4.34 -13.42
N LEU A 140 -4.63 3.31 -12.93
CA LEU A 140 -3.17 3.29 -12.96
C LEU A 140 -2.66 3.16 -14.40
N ASN A 141 -1.58 3.88 -14.70
CA ASN A 141 -0.87 3.68 -15.95
C ASN A 141 -0.39 2.21 -16.02
N HIS A 142 -0.53 1.56 -17.16
CA HIS A 142 -0.12 0.16 -17.40
C HIS A 142 1.35 -0.15 -17.06
N SER A 143 2.20 0.86 -16.93
CA SER A 143 3.58 0.69 -16.47
C SER A 143 3.74 0.58 -14.95
N LYS A 144 2.66 0.78 -14.19
CA LYS A 144 2.66 0.74 -12.71
C LYS A 144 1.92 -0.49 -12.22
N GLN A 145 2.40 -1.04 -11.11
CA GLN A 145 1.80 -2.20 -10.45
C GLN A 145 0.92 -1.74 -9.29
N LEU A 146 -0.15 -2.50 -9.04
CA LEU A 146 -0.96 -2.41 -7.84
C LEU A 146 -0.63 -3.60 -6.93
N SER A 147 -0.36 -3.33 -5.65
CA SER A 147 -0.20 -4.35 -4.64
C SER A 147 -1.14 -4.15 -3.46
N ALA A 148 -1.36 -5.20 -2.69
CA ALA A 148 -2.15 -5.15 -1.46
C ALA A 148 -1.51 -5.97 -0.36
N THR A 149 -1.71 -5.55 0.90
CA THR A 149 -1.38 -6.37 2.05
C THR A 149 -2.45 -7.45 2.27
N ILE A 150 -2.03 -8.63 2.73
CA ILE A 150 -2.91 -9.75 3.05
C ILE A 150 -2.54 -10.28 4.43
N ARG A 151 -3.54 -10.53 5.25
CA ARG A 151 -3.38 -11.17 6.57
C ARG A 151 -3.31 -12.69 6.44
N LEU A 152 -2.59 -13.37 7.35
CA LEU A 152 -2.47 -14.84 7.33
C LEU A 152 -3.81 -15.57 7.34
N HIS A 153 -4.79 -15.09 8.11
CA HIS A 153 -6.12 -15.69 8.14
C HIS A 153 -6.85 -15.57 6.80
N GLN A 154 -6.60 -14.49 6.04
CA GLN A 154 -7.18 -14.31 4.71
C GLN A 154 -6.60 -15.32 3.72
N VAL A 155 -5.31 -15.63 3.83
CA VAL A 155 -4.68 -16.71 3.03
C VAL A 155 -5.25 -18.08 3.41
N LYS A 156 -5.36 -18.35 4.72
CA LYS A 156 -5.90 -19.62 5.23
C LYS A 156 -7.33 -19.87 4.76
N TYR A 157 -8.16 -18.84 4.71
CA TYR A 157 -9.58 -18.94 4.37
C TYR A 157 -9.90 -18.30 3.02
N LYS A 158 -8.97 -18.35 2.05
CA LYS A 158 -9.06 -17.70 0.74
C LYS A 158 -10.37 -17.98 -0.03
N ASP A 159 -10.94 -19.16 0.14
CA ASP A 159 -12.21 -19.52 -0.51
C ASP A 159 -13.39 -18.67 -0.01
N LYS A 160 -13.31 -18.15 1.20
CA LYS A 160 -14.30 -17.23 1.81
C LYS A 160 -13.89 -15.77 1.65
N THR A 161 -12.64 -15.44 2.02
CA THR A 161 -12.12 -14.07 2.01
C THR A 161 -11.84 -13.54 0.61
N GLY A 162 -11.65 -14.43 -0.36
CA GLY A 162 -11.28 -14.08 -1.73
C GLY A 162 -9.80 -13.78 -1.89
N VAL A 163 -9.41 -13.54 -3.15
CA VAL A 163 -8.06 -13.11 -3.54
C VAL A 163 -8.21 -11.71 -4.14
N PRO A 164 -7.53 -10.68 -3.60
CA PRO A 164 -7.66 -9.32 -4.12
C PRO A 164 -7.14 -9.23 -5.57
N PRO A 165 -7.79 -8.44 -6.45
CA PRO A 165 -7.45 -8.32 -7.87
C PRO A 165 -6.24 -7.40 -8.10
N VAL A 166 -5.09 -7.79 -7.59
CA VAL A 166 -3.83 -7.03 -7.64
C VAL A 166 -2.72 -7.79 -8.36
N ASP A 167 -1.65 -7.09 -8.74
CA ASP A 167 -0.49 -7.69 -9.41
C ASP A 167 0.44 -8.40 -8.41
N LYS A 168 0.50 -7.90 -7.17
CA LYS A 168 1.32 -8.43 -6.09
C LYS A 168 0.56 -8.41 -4.77
N ALA A 169 0.88 -9.35 -3.90
CA ALA A 169 0.39 -9.37 -2.53
C ALA A 169 1.54 -9.50 -1.54
N VAL A 170 1.47 -8.73 -0.45
CA VAL A 170 2.42 -8.81 0.67
C VAL A 170 1.72 -9.43 1.86
N ILE A 171 2.20 -10.59 2.28
CA ILE A 171 1.64 -11.29 3.45
C ILE A 171 2.19 -10.65 4.72
N MET A 172 1.29 -10.15 5.54
CA MET A 172 1.61 -9.61 6.86
C MET A 172 1.78 -10.76 7.85
N TYR A 173 3.04 -11.13 8.09
CA TYR A 173 3.43 -12.28 8.91
C TYR A 173 3.72 -11.87 10.37
N TYR A 174 2.77 -11.23 11.03
CA TYR A 174 2.86 -10.86 12.45
C TYR A 174 1.56 -11.26 13.20
N ASN A 175 1.61 -11.26 14.53
CA ASN A 175 0.52 -11.70 15.42
C ASN A 175 0.15 -13.18 15.28
N MET A 176 1.15 -14.07 15.25
CA MET A 176 0.93 -15.52 15.34
C MET A 176 0.71 -15.96 16.79
N ARG A 177 -0.02 -15.22 17.60
CA ARG A 177 -0.53 -15.78 18.86
C ARG A 177 -1.70 -16.68 18.48
N SER A 178 -1.53 -17.98 18.80
CA SER A 178 -2.62 -18.94 18.82
C SER A 178 -3.73 -18.41 19.73
N GLU A 179 -4.90 -18.10 19.17
CA GLU A 179 -6.15 -18.10 19.93
C GLU A 179 -6.53 -19.56 20.22
#